data_8c9f072d16cd20a1adfd054794c892a6
#
_entry.id   8c9f072d16cd20a1adfd054794c892a6
#
_cell.length_a   1.000
_cell.length_b   1.000
_cell.length_c   1.000
_cell.angle_alpha   90.00
_cell.angle_beta   90.00
_cell.angle_gamma   90.00
#
_symmetry.space_group_name_H-M   'P 1'
#
loop_
_entity.id
_entity.type
_entity.pdbx_description
1 polymer ?
#
loop_
_entity_poly.entity_id
_entity_poly.type
_entity_poly.pdbx_seq_one_letter_code
_entity_poly.pdbx_strand_id
1 'polypeptide(L)'
;MVHKHLVSPWLRPVPAHTAQAFAAVHDAVETSTKPLILDSCCGTGDSTRYLASRFPDAQVIGIDKSAHRLQRYRDSNTHNCMVLQADVNDFWRLALVSGWRPIRHYLLYPNPYPKASQLRKRWYGSPAFPSLLALGGVLTVRSNWSLYIEEFGLALKVAGYRSEYETVAGDSRITAFETKYAERGYRLFELRCDL
;
A
#
# COMPACT_ATOMS: atom_id res chain seq x y z
N MET A 1 -19.70 4.21 -7.48
CA MET A 1 -19.04 3.04 -6.89
C MET A 1 -18.36 3.39 -5.56
N VAL A 2 -17.43 4.33 -5.53
CA VAL A 2 -16.75 4.80 -4.30
C VAL A 2 -17.75 5.12 -3.20
N HIS A 3 -18.71 6.02 -3.46
CA HIS A 3 -19.73 6.41 -2.50
C HIS A 3 -20.47 5.22 -1.86
N LYS A 4 -20.78 4.18 -2.67
CA LYS A 4 -21.41 2.96 -2.14
C LYS A 4 -20.53 2.27 -1.11
N HIS A 5 -19.23 2.18 -1.35
CA HIS A 5 -18.31 1.50 -0.44
C HIS A 5 -18.06 2.30 0.84
N LEU A 6 -18.11 3.65 0.77
CA LEU A 6 -17.96 4.50 1.95
C LEU A 6 -19.10 4.34 2.97
N VAL A 7 -20.30 3.94 2.51
CA VAL A 7 -21.49 3.79 3.38
C VAL A 7 -21.89 2.33 3.63
N SER A 8 -21.18 1.37 3.03
CA SER A 8 -21.53 -0.06 3.15
C SER A 8 -20.35 -0.84 3.73
N PRO A 9 -20.46 -1.42 4.92
CA PRO A 9 -19.39 -2.21 5.50
C PRO A 9 -19.11 -3.47 4.66
N TRP A 10 -17.84 -3.80 4.52
CA TRP A 10 -17.42 -5.02 3.86
C TRP A 10 -17.26 -6.15 4.87
N LEU A 11 -18.22 -7.09 4.86
CA LEU A 11 -18.35 -8.15 5.88
C LEU A 11 -17.77 -9.50 5.45
N ARG A 12 -17.01 -9.55 4.34
CA ARG A 12 -16.37 -10.81 3.93
C ARG A 12 -15.52 -11.38 5.08
N PRO A 13 -15.61 -12.68 5.38
CA PRO A 13 -14.72 -13.33 6.35
C PRO A 13 -13.25 -13.18 5.95
N VAL A 14 -12.39 -12.91 6.92
CA VAL A 14 -10.94 -12.85 6.70
C VAL A 14 -10.40 -14.26 6.52
N PRO A 15 -9.64 -14.55 5.45
CA PRO A 15 -9.01 -15.86 5.27
C PRO A 15 -8.01 -16.17 6.39
N ALA A 16 -7.98 -17.42 6.84
CA ALA A 16 -7.14 -17.85 7.96
C ALA A 16 -5.66 -17.52 7.78
N HIS A 17 -5.11 -17.69 6.57
CA HIS A 17 -3.71 -17.36 6.28
C HIS A 17 -3.39 -15.87 6.47
N THR A 18 -4.32 -14.97 6.13
CA THR A 18 -4.15 -13.52 6.35
C THR A 18 -4.25 -13.19 7.84
N ALA A 19 -5.19 -13.81 8.57
CA ALA A 19 -5.32 -13.63 10.01
C ALA A 19 -4.05 -14.10 10.75
N GLN A 20 -3.51 -15.26 10.37
CA GLN A 20 -2.26 -15.78 10.93
C GLN A 20 -1.06 -14.87 10.63
N ALA A 21 -0.93 -14.40 9.39
CA ALA A 21 0.13 -13.48 9.01
C ALA A 21 0.04 -12.15 9.77
N PHE A 22 -1.17 -11.65 9.99
CA PHE A 22 -1.39 -10.45 10.80
C PHE A 22 -1.01 -10.69 12.27
N ALA A 23 -1.48 -11.78 12.87
CA ALA A 23 -1.17 -12.13 14.26
C ALA A 23 0.35 -12.25 14.51
N ALA A 24 1.09 -12.78 13.55
CA ALA A 24 2.55 -12.94 13.65
C ALA A 24 3.32 -11.62 13.83
N VAL A 25 2.73 -10.48 13.47
CA VAL A 25 3.38 -9.15 13.58
C VAL A 25 2.66 -8.21 14.51
N HIS A 26 1.43 -8.56 14.91
CA HIS A 26 0.59 -7.66 15.71
C HIS A 26 1.25 -7.29 17.03
N ASP A 27 1.73 -8.27 17.79
CA ASP A 27 2.38 -8.04 19.08
C ASP A 27 3.63 -7.16 18.96
N ALA A 28 4.42 -7.37 17.89
CA ALA A 28 5.61 -6.57 17.65
C ALA A 28 5.27 -5.10 17.30
N VAL A 29 4.13 -4.85 16.67
CA VAL A 29 3.65 -3.49 16.38
C VAL A 29 3.05 -2.86 17.63
N GLU A 30 2.22 -3.58 18.39
CA GLU A 30 1.57 -3.08 19.60
C GLU A 30 2.56 -2.70 20.70
N THR A 31 3.63 -3.48 20.86
CA THR A 31 4.67 -3.22 21.86
C THR A 31 5.71 -2.20 21.42
N SER A 32 5.71 -1.83 20.14
CA SER A 32 6.66 -0.88 19.56
C SER A 32 6.22 0.57 19.83
N THR A 33 7.14 1.40 20.25
CA THR A 33 6.96 2.87 20.30
C THR A 33 7.34 3.55 18.99
N LYS A 34 7.81 2.79 17.98
CA LYS A 34 8.25 3.34 16.70
C LYS A 34 7.06 3.68 15.82
N PRO A 35 7.13 4.77 15.03
CA PRO A 35 6.14 5.06 14.02
C PRO A 35 6.00 3.90 13.02
N LEU A 36 4.76 3.60 12.62
CA LEU A 36 4.45 2.52 11.69
C LEU A 36 4.38 3.04 10.24
N ILE A 37 4.99 2.31 9.32
CA ILE A 37 4.89 2.51 7.88
C ILE A 37 4.36 1.23 7.23
N LEU A 38 3.34 1.34 6.38
CA LEU A 38 2.83 0.22 5.59
C LEU A 38 3.29 0.34 4.14
N ASP A 39 3.83 -0.75 3.61
CA ASP A 39 4.17 -0.93 2.19
C ASP A 39 3.25 -2.00 1.60
N SER A 40 2.11 -1.56 1.10
CA SER A 40 1.06 -2.44 0.58
C SER A 40 1.32 -2.82 -0.87
N CYS A 41 1.26 -4.12 -1.18
CA CYS A 41 1.67 -4.70 -2.47
C CYS A 41 3.19 -4.62 -2.71
N CYS A 42 3.99 -4.87 -1.68
CA CYS A 42 5.45 -4.71 -1.68
C CYS A 42 6.21 -5.61 -2.67
N GLY A 43 5.54 -6.57 -3.30
CA GLY A 43 6.12 -7.45 -4.32
C GLY A 43 7.27 -8.29 -3.79
N THR A 44 8.50 -7.99 -4.23
CA THR A 44 9.74 -8.64 -3.80
C THR A 44 10.32 -8.05 -2.52
N GLY A 45 9.67 -7.05 -1.92
CA GLY A 45 10.10 -6.37 -0.71
C GLY A 45 11.23 -5.34 -0.92
N ASP A 46 11.58 -5.01 -2.17
CA ASP A 46 12.63 -4.01 -2.45
C ASP A 46 12.24 -2.63 -1.91
N SER A 47 10.97 -2.24 -2.11
CA SER A 47 10.43 -1.00 -1.54
C SER A 47 10.43 -1.01 -0.02
N THR A 48 10.05 -2.13 0.59
CA THR A 48 10.03 -2.27 2.05
C THR A 48 11.43 -2.04 2.64
N ARG A 49 12.47 -2.65 2.05
CA ARG A 49 13.86 -2.43 2.47
C ARG A 49 14.33 -0.99 2.27
N TYR A 50 13.99 -0.40 1.12
CA TYR A 50 14.29 1.00 0.86
C TYR A 50 13.66 1.92 1.90
N LEU A 51 12.37 1.71 2.20
CA LEU A 51 11.65 2.49 3.21
C LEU A 51 12.26 2.29 4.59
N ALA A 52 12.64 1.06 4.96
CA ALA A 52 13.30 0.76 6.21
C ALA A 52 14.65 1.51 6.37
N SER A 53 15.45 1.56 5.31
CA SER A 53 16.71 2.33 5.32
C SER A 53 16.47 3.83 5.36
N ARG A 54 15.40 4.32 4.71
CA ARG A 54 15.06 5.76 4.65
C ARG A 54 14.44 6.27 5.96
N PHE A 55 13.80 5.39 6.71
CA PHE A 55 13.13 5.68 7.98
C PHE A 55 13.63 4.74 9.10
N PRO A 56 14.89 4.87 9.55
CA PRO A 56 15.50 3.93 10.48
C PRO A 56 14.80 3.87 11.84
N ASP A 57 14.14 4.96 12.23
CA ASP A 57 13.39 5.06 13.49
C ASP A 57 11.94 4.59 13.39
N ALA A 58 11.49 4.17 12.19
CA ALA A 58 10.16 3.62 11.98
C ALA A 58 10.19 2.10 11.87
N GLN A 59 9.05 1.45 12.10
CA GLN A 59 8.81 0.06 11.77
C GLN A 59 8.08 -0.03 10.43
N VAL A 60 8.62 -0.80 9.49
CA VAL A 60 8.06 -0.94 8.13
C VAL A 60 7.49 -2.33 7.93
N ILE A 61 6.22 -2.41 7.58
CA ILE A 61 5.53 -3.67 7.27
C ILE A 61 5.20 -3.74 5.79
N GLY A 62 5.87 -4.66 5.09
CA GLY A 62 5.59 -4.99 3.69
C GLY A 62 4.56 -6.11 3.58
N ILE A 63 3.54 -5.92 2.75
CA ILE A 63 2.46 -6.89 2.55
C ILE A 63 2.31 -7.18 1.06
N ASP A 64 2.37 -8.46 0.68
CA ASP A 64 1.98 -8.90 -0.68
C ASP A 64 1.27 -10.26 -0.62
N LYS A 65 0.31 -10.48 -1.52
CA LYS A 65 -0.41 -11.76 -1.60
C LYS A 65 0.36 -12.86 -2.34
N SER A 66 1.38 -12.51 -3.11
CA SER A 66 2.07 -13.43 -4.00
C SER A 66 3.24 -14.10 -3.31
N ALA A 67 3.06 -15.36 -2.89
CA ALA A 67 4.15 -16.21 -2.39
C ALA A 67 5.34 -16.23 -3.37
N HIS A 68 5.09 -16.35 -4.67
CA HIS A 68 6.14 -16.38 -5.68
C HIS A 68 6.99 -15.10 -5.72
N ARG A 69 6.41 -13.93 -5.47
CA ARG A 69 7.17 -12.68 -5.38
C ARG A 69 7.96 -12.61 -4.08
N LEU A 70 7.33 -12.99 -2.97
CA LEU A 70 7.94 -12.97 -1.64
C LEU A 70 9.09 -13.98 -1.48
N GLN A 71 9.08 -15.10 -2.21
CA GLN A 71 10.23 -16.03 -2.27
C GLN A 71 11.53 -15.38 -2.79
N ARG A 72 11.41 -14.24 -3.47
CA ARG A 72 12.57 -13.45 -3.93
C ARG A 72 13.01 -12.40 -2.92
N TYR A 73 12.27 -12.25 -1.84
CA TYR A 73 12.66 -11.35 -0.75
C TYR A 73 14.01 -11.84 -0.21
N ARG A 74 14.96 -10.94 -0.18
CA ARG A 74 16.27 -11.17 0.43
C ARG A 74 16.30 -10.37 1.70
N ASP A 75 16.38 -11.07 2.81
CA ASP A 75 16.57 -10.42 4.10
C ASP A 75 17.82 -9.55 4.01
N SER A 76 17.65 -8.29 4.32
CA SER A 76 18.74 -7.35 4.51
C SER A 76 18.84 -7.15 6.01
N ASN A 77 20.04 -6.97 6.57
CA ASN A 77 20.27 -6.70 7.99
C ASN A 77 19.54 -5.46 8.54
N THR A 78 18.39 -5.09 7.95
CA THR A 78 17.52 -4.02 8.43
C THR A 78 16.55 -4.60 9.45
N HIS A 79 16.84 -4.36 10.73
CA HIS A 79 16.07 -4.89 11.87
C HIS A 79 14.71 -4.23 12.08
N ASN A 80 14.33 -3.25 11.25
CA ASN A 80 13.12 -2.44 11.39
C ASN A 80 12.08 -2.70 10.28
N CYS A 81 12.19 -3.80 9.52
CA CYS A 81 11.16 -4.18 8.56
C CYS A 81 10.79 -5.66 8.62
N MET A 82 9.55 -5.94 8.29
CA MET A 82 9.01 -7.29 8.13
C MET A 82 8.21 -7.37 6.83
N VAL A 83 8.26 -8.53 6.16
CA VAL A 83 7.53 -8.78 4.92
C VAL A 83 6.63 -9.99 5.09
N LEU A 84 5.35 -9.86 4.73
CA LEU A 84 4.30 -10.82 5.03
C LEU A 84 3.53 -11.22 3.78
N GLN A 85 3.14 -12.51 3.73
CA GLN A 85 2.17 -12.98 2.74
C GLN A 85 0.75 -12.84 3.27
N ALA A 86 0.01 -11.84 2.76
CA ALA A 86 -1.38 -11.62 3.13
C ALA A 86 -2.17 -10.95 2.00
N ASP A 87 -3.50 -11.11 2.01
CA ASP A 87 -4.37 -10.29 1.18
C ASP A 87 -4.46 -8.88 1.80
N VAL A 88 -3.97 -7.88 1.07
CA VAL A 88 -3.90 -6.49 1.53
C VAL A 88 -5.27 -5.93 1.91
N ASN A 89 -6.35 -6.33 1.21
CA ASN A 89 -7.69 -5.87 1.55
C ASN A 89 -8.10 -6.28 2.98
N ASP A 90 -7.86 -7.54 3.31
CA ASP A 90 -8.20 -8.09 4.61
C ASP A 90 -7.20 -7.66 5.68
N PHE A 91 -5.93 -7.48 5.31
CA PHE A 91 -4.91 -6.96 6.22
C PHE A 91 -5.25 -5.53 6.71
N TRP A 92 -5.66 -4.63 5.80
CA TRP A 92 -6.10 -3.27 6.20
C TRP A 92 -7.27 -3.30 7.17
N ARG A 93 -8.21 -4.21 6.98
CA ARG A 93 -9.35 -4.37 7.89
C ARG A 93 -8.91 -4.82 9.29
N LEU A 94 -8.02 -5.81 9.35
CA LEU A 94 -7.45 -6.27 10.63
C LEU A 94 -6.66 -5.16 11.31
N ALA A 95 -5.77 -4.49 10.59
CA ALA A 95 -4.99 -3.36 11.11
C ALA A 95 -5.89 -2.26 11.68
N LEU A 96 -6.96 -1.90 10.96
CA LEU A 96 -7.92 -0.90 11.41
C LEU A 96 -8.65 -1.31 12.69
N VAL A 97 -9.15 -2.56 12.75
CA VAL A 97 -9.87 -3.09 13.93
C VAL A 97 -8.94 -3.18 15.13
N SER A 98 -7.67 -3.51 14.91
CA SER A 98 -6.63 -3.53 15.95
C SER A 98 -6.08 -2.15 16.31
N GLY A 99 -6.65 -1.07 15.80
CA GLY A 99 -6.26 0.28 16.18
C GLY A 99 -4.96 0.80 15.57
N TRP A 100 -4.39 0.10 14.60
CA TRP A 100 -3.15 0.58 13.96
C TRP A 100 -3.33 1.95 13.33
N ARG A 101 -2.30 2.79 13.46
CA ARG A 101 -2.25 4.14 12.89
C ARG A 101 -0.90 4.35 12.21
N PRO A 102 -0.75 3.90 10.95
CA PRO A 102 0.48 4.15 10.21
C PRO A 102 0.64 5.66 9.96
N ILE A 103 1.87 6.16 10.13
CA ILE A 103 2.17 7.55 9.77
C ILE A 103 2.34 7.73 8.27
N ARG A 104 2.65 6.64 7.56
CA ARG A 104 2.79 6.59 6.10
C ARG A 104 2.25 5.29 5.54
N HIS A 105 1.65 5.38 4.37
CA HIS A 105 1.12 4.24 3.65
C HIS A 105 1.53 4.31 2.17
N TYR A 106 2.23 3.30 1.70
CA TYR A 106 2.71 3.22 0.32
C TYR A 106 1.93 2.18 -0.48
N LEU A 107 1.53 2.57 -1.70
CA LEU A 107 0.94 1.74 -2.75
C LEU A 107 1.74 1.95 -4.02
N LEU A 108 2.80 1.16 -4.21
CA LEU A 108 3.74 1.35 -5.31
C LEU A 108 3.45 0.39 -6.45
N TYR A 109 3.05 0.94 -7.60
CA TYR A 109 2.80 0.21 -8.85
C TYR A 109 1.83 -0.97 -8.69
N PRO A 110 0.67 -0.78 -8.06
CA PRO A 110 -0.35 -1.80 -8.00
C PRO A 110 -0.79 -2.19 -9.41
N ASN A 111 -1.33 -3.41 -9.58
CA ASN A 111 -1.86 -3.82 -10.87
C ASN A 111 -2.97 -2.83 -11.29
N PRO A 112 -2.83 -2.15 -12.44
CA PRO A 112 -3.75 -1.09 -12.83
C PRO A 112 -5.11 -1.58 -13.32
N TYR A 113 -5.24 -2.88 -13.67
CA TYR A 113 -6.49 -3.45 -14.18
C TYR A 113 -7.13 -2.59 -15.26
N PRO A 114 -6.58 -2.53 -16.49
CA PRO A 114 -6.91 -1.52 -17.49
C PRO A 114 -8.33 -1.63 -18.06
N LYS A 115 -8.97 -2.82 -18.00
CA LYS A 115 -10.31 -3.04 -18.56
C LYS A 115 -11.39 -2.43 -17.66
N ALA A 116 -12.42 -1.80 -18.24
CA ALA A 116 -13.56 -1.22 -17.51
C ALA A 116 -14.26 -2.25 -16.60
N SER A 117 -14.38 -3.51 -17.03
CA SER A 117 -14.95 -4.61 -16.24
C SER A 117 -14.14 -4.95 -14.97
N GLN A 118 -12.90 -4.47 -14.88
CA GLN A 118 -12.00 -4.72 -13.76
C GLN A 118 -11.93 -3.55 -12.76
N LEU A 119 -12.73 -2.51 -12.96
CA LEU A 119 -12.69 -1.30 -12.12
C LEU A 119 -12.81 -1.60 -10.62
N ARG A 120 -13.62 -2.61 -10.25
CA ARG A 120 -13.77 -3.05 -8.84
C ARG A 120 -12.52 -3.73 -8.26
N LYS A 121 -11.54 -4.08 -9.09
CA LYS A 121 -10.26 -4.64 -8.65
C LYS A 121 -9.20 -3.58 -8.39
N ARG A 122 -9.42 -2.34 -8.85
CA ARG A 122 -8.56 -1.19 -8.53
C ARG A 122 -8.78 -0.80 -7.07
N TRP A 123 -7.74 -0.36 -6.39
CA TRP A 123 -7.82 -0.10 -4.95
C TRP A 123 -8.93 0.90 -4.57
N TYR A 124 -9.04 1.99 -5.31
CA TYR A 124 -10.12 2.97 -5.11
C TYR A 124 -11.52 2.46 -5.53
N GLY A 125 -11.59 1.37 -6.27
CA GLY A 125 -12.83 0.69 -6.63
C GLY A 125 -13.16 -0.52 -5.76
N SER A 126 -12.25 -0.89 -4.85
CA SER A 126 -12.41 -2.02 -3.93
C SER A 126 -13.29 -1.65 -2.74
N PRO A 127 -14.07 -2.60 -2.20
CA PRO A 127 -14.78 -2.40 -0.93
C PRO A 127 -13.85 -2.25 0.29
N ALA A 128 -12.54 -2.52 0.16
CA ALA A 128 -11.54 -2.25 1.19
C ALA A 128 -11.03 -0.79 1.19
N PHE A 129 -11.39 0.02 0.20
CA PHE A 129 -10.96 1.41 0.12
C PHE A 129 -11.28 2.23 1.39
N PRO A 130 -12.47 2.11 2.02
CA PRO A 130 -12.74 2.77 3.28
C PRO A 130 -11.77 2.40 4.42
N SER A 131 -11.31 1.14 4.46
CA SER A 131 -10.34 0.71 5.47
C SER A 131 -8.97 1.36 5.25
N LEU A 132 -8.54 1.49 3.99
CA LEU A 132 -7.34 2.25 3.65
C LEU A 132 -7.43 3.70 4.16
N LEU A 133 -8.55 4.37 3.89
CA LEU A 133 -8.76 5.76 4.30
C LEU A 133 -8.77 5.90 5.83
N ALA A 134 -9.46 5.00 6.53
CA ALA A 134 -9.61 5.03 7.98
C ALA A 134 -8.31 4.68 8.74
N LEU A 135 -7.35 4.00 8.11
CA LEU A 135 -6.02 3.78 8.69
C LEU A 135 -5.24 5.10 8.87
N GLY A 136 -5.50 6.08 8.01
CA GLY A 136 -4.88 7.39 8.11
C GLY A 136 -3.42 7.45 7.67
N GLY A 137 -2.78 8.58 7.99
CA GLY A 137 -1.39 8.86 7.64
C GLY A 137 -1.21 9.39 6.22
N VAL A 138 0.04 9.62 5.82
CA VAL A 138 0.36 10.11 4.48
C VAL A 138 0.33 8.97 3.49
N LEU A 139 -0.69 8.92 2.64
CA LEU A 139 -0.80 7.96 1.55
C LEU A 139 0.06 8.43 0.36
N THR A 140 0.93 7.53 -0.12
CA THR A 140 1.69 7.69 -1.37
C THR A 140 1.31 6.59 -2.35
N VAL A 141 0.80 6.96 -3.52
CA VAL A 141 0.45 6.02 -4.60
C VAL A 141 1.31 6.33 -5.81
N ARG A 142 2.02 5.32 -6.35
CA ARG A 142 2.78 5.46 -7.61
C ARG A 142 2.24 4.56 -8.71
N SER A 143 2.26 5.05 -9.93
CA SER A 143 1.90 4.30 -11.13
C SER A 143 2.60 4.85 -12.37
N ASN A 144 2.84 3.99 -13.36
CA ASN A 144 3.24 4.40 -14.71
C ASN A 144 2.04 4.69 -15.62
N TRP A 145 0.83 4.69 -15.08
CA TRP A 145 -0.41 4.96 -15.80
C TRP A 145 -1.14 6.16 -15.19
N SER A 146 -1.09 7.32 -15.88
CA SER A 146 -1.65 8.59 -15.38
C SER A 146 -3.13 8.46 -15.02
N LEU A 147 -3.93 7.78 -15.87
CA LEU A 147 -5.35 7.59 -15.63
C LEU A 147 -5.63 6.90 -14.28
N TYR A 148 -4.77 5.95 -13.86
CA TYR A 148 -4.93 5.30 -12.55
C TYR A 148 -4.76 6.31 -11.40
N ILE A 149 -3.79 7.20 -11.52
CA ILE A 149 -3.51 8.26 -10.54
C ILE A 149 -4.65 9.29 -10.50
N GLU A 150 -5.12 9.73 -11.68
CA GLU A 150 -6.22 10.69 -11.80
C GLU A 150 -7.52 10.12 -11.21
N GLU A 151 -7.87 8.88 -11.53
CA GLU A 151 -9.05 8.20 -10.96
C GLU A 151 -8.91 7.97 -9.46
N PHE A 152 -7.70 7.70 -8.97
CA PHE A 152 -7.45 7.56 -7.53
C PHE A 152 -7.69 8.90 -6.81
N GLY A 153 -7.17 10.01 -7.37
CA GLY A 153 -7.41 11.36 -6.87
C GLY A 153 -8.89 11.74 -6.86
N LEU A 154 -9.63 11.39 -7.92
CA LEU A 154 -11.09 11.57 -7.96
C LEU A 154 -11.81 10.78 -6.86
N ALA A 155 -11.38 9.54 -6.61
CA ALA A 155 -11.96 8.71 -5.55
C ALA A 155 -11.69 9.29 -4.15
N LEU A 156 -10.49 9.81 -3.91
CA LEU A 156 -10.14 10.53 -2.67
C LEU A 156 -11.00 11.79 -2.51
N LYS A 157 -11.18 12.57 -3.58
CA LYS A 157 -12.05 13.75 -3.55
C LYS A 157 -13.50 13.40 -3.21
N VAL A 158 -14.04 12.30 -3.76
CA VAL A 158 -15.40 11.80 -3.42
C VAL A 158 -15.47 11.40 -1.94
N ALA A 159 -14.38 10.92 -1.36
CA ALA A 159 -14.28 10.59 0.06
C ALA A 159 -13.99 11.80 0.97
N GLY A 160 -13.87 13.02 0.42
CA GLY A 160 -13.66 14.25 1.18
C GLY A 160 -12.20 14.65 1.38
N TYR A 161 -11.25 13.92 0.76
CA TYR A 161 -9.82 14.20 0.87
C TYR A 161 -9.30 15.04 -0.30
N ARG A 162 -8.25 15.81 -0.04
CA ARG A 162 -7.47 16.52 -1.06
C ARG A 162 -6.20 15.75 -1.34
N SER A 163 -5.87 15.59 -2.62
CA SER A 163 -4.63 14.94 -3.04
C SER A 163 -3.94 15.75 -4.13
N GLU A 164 -2.63 15.64 -4.16
CA GLU A 164 -1.78 16.23 -5.20
C GLU A 164 -1.08 15.11 -5.94
N TYR A 165 -0.77 15.29 -7.22
CA TYR A 165 0.04 14.34 -7.96
C TYR A 165 1.03 15.04 -8.86
N GLU A 166 2.19 14.40 -9.04
CA GLU A 166 3.30 14.91 -9.82
C GLU A 166 4.02 13.79 -10.58
N THR A 167 4.94 14.15 -11.43
CA THR A 167 5.86 13.19 -12.07
C THR A 167 6.99 12.85 -11.11
N VAL A 168 7.27 11.55 -10.95
CA VAL A 168 8.38 11.07 -10.10
C VAL A 168 9.73 11.53 -10.67
N ALA A 169 10.50 12.25 -9.87
CA ALA A 169 11.86 12.68 -10.24
C ALA A 169 12.82 11.48 -10.32
N GLY A 170 13.86 11.63 -11.17
CA GLY A 170 14.76 10.52 -11.47
C GLY A 170 15.59 10.01 -10.30
N ASP A 171 15.85 10.84 -9.29
CA ASP A 171 16.60 10.54 -8.07
C ASP A 171 15.72 10.00 -6.93
N SER A 172 14.40 10.05 -7.06
CA SER A 172 13.44 9.60 -6.05
C SER A 172 12.91 8.19 -6.29
N ARG A 173 13.59 7.37 -7.09
CA ARG A 173 13.18 5.99 -7.39
C ARG A 173 13.34 5.09 -6.18
N ILE A 174 12.32 4.29 -5.91
CA ILE A 174 12.24 3.39 -4.75
C ILE A 174 12.40 1.92 -5.17
N THR A 175 11.98 1.57 -6.39
CA THR A 175 11.88 0.18 -6.83
C THR A 175 12.65 -0.10 -8.12
N ALA A 176 13.09 -1.34 -8.32
CA ALA A 176 13.67 -1.79 -9.59
C ALA A 176 12.67 -1.66 -10.76
N PHE A 177 11.35 -1.72 -10.47
CA PHE A 177 10.30 -1.46 -11.46
C PHE A 177 10.43 -0.04 -12.02
N GLU A 178 10.57 0.97 -11.15
CA GLU A 178 10.70 2.38 -11.54
C GLU A 178 11.91 2.60 -12.44
N THR A 179 13.06 2.05 -12.05
CA THR A 179 14.29 2.13 -12.84
C THR A 179 14.06 1.56 -14.24
N LYS A 180 13.56 0.33 -14.33
CA LYS A 180 13.27 -0.35 -15.59
C LYS A 180 12.33 0.42 -16.51
N TYR A 181 11.27 1.01 -15.98
CA TYR A 181 10.28 1.72 -16.79
C TYR A 181 10.74 3.11 -17.17
N ALA A 182 11.44 3.81 -16.28
CA ALA A 182 12.04 5.11 -16.59
C ALA A 182 13.12 5.00 -17.69
N GLU A 183 13.97 3.97 -17.64
CA GLU A 183 14.98 3.69 -18.68
C GLU A 183 14.36 3.42 -20.06
N ARG A 184 13.11 2.95 -20.07
CA ARG A 184 12.32 2.74 -21.30
C ARG A 184 11.53 3.98 -21.74
N GLY A 185 11.76 5.14 -21.11
CA GLY A 185 11.10 6.41 -21.44
C GLY A 185 9.66 6.55 -20.91
N TYR A 186 9.20 5.66 -20.04
CA TYR A 186 7.87 5.80 -19.43
C TYR A 186 7.89 6.88 -18.35
N ARG A 187 6.84 7.70 -18.34
CA ARG A 187 6.59 8.61 -17.22
C ARG A 187 6.07 7.83 -16.02
N LEU A 188 6.52 8.22 -14.85
CA LEU A 188 6.09 7.68 -13.57
C LEU A 188 5.40 8.79 -12.80
N PHE A 189 4.30 8.48 -12.15
CA PHE A 189 3.46 9.45 -11.45
C PHE A 189 3.35 9.08 -9.98
N GLU A 190 3.35 10.06 -9.11
CA GLU A 190 3.12 9.93 -7.68
C GLU A 190 1.92 10.79 -7.27
N LEU A 191 1.02 10.22 -6.49
CA LEU A 191 -0.05 10.91 -5.80
C LEU A 191 0.20 10.87 -4.31
N ARG A 192 0.00 12.01 -3.62
CA ARG A 192 0.06 12.12 -2.16
C ARG A 192 -1.25 12.65 -1.61
N CYS A 193 -1.61 12.14 -0.43
CA CYS A 193 -2.81 12.53 0.30
C CYS A 193 -2.59 12.34 1.80
N ASP A 194 -2.93 13.34 2.60
CA ASP A 194 -3.06 13.21 4.05
C ASP A 194 -4.46 12.66 4.36
N LEU A 195 -4.51 11.45 4.95
CA LEU A 195 -5.75 10.73 5.27
C LEU A 195 -6.24 11.00 6.69
#